data_19a2f8068ae3f9be5ac15a5ac7d553b6
#
_entry.id   19a2f8068ae3f9be5ac15a5ac7d553b6
#
_cell.length_a   1.000
_cell.length_b   1.000
_cell.length_c   1.000
_cell.angle_alpha   90.00
_cell.angle_beta   90.00
_cell.angle_gamma   90.00
#
_symmetry.space_group_name_H-M   'P 1'
#
loop_
_entity.id
_entity.type
_entity.pdbx_description
1 polymer ?
#
loop_
_entity_poly.entity_id
_entity_poly.type
_entity_poly.pdbx_seq_one_letter_code
_entity_poly.pdbx_strand_id
1 'polypeptide(L)'
;MPGFIEPQLATLKMKAPSGSLWIHEVKYDGYRIQLRIDGDDRRAYTRNGYNWISKFSRIADGFDIEGQAVVDGEVRVGPRRCNRHRRPRALCRQCPCRGWR
;
A
#
# COMPACT_ATOMS: atom_id res chain seq x y z
N MET A 1 9.22 -17.53 13.61
CA MET A 1 8.56 -16.31 13.09
C MET A 1 7.05 -16.44 13.22
N PRO A 2 6.33 -15.43 13.73
CA PRO A 2 4.88 -15.51 13.80
C PRO A 2 4.27 -15.59 12.41
N GLY A 3 3.08 -16.19 12.30
CA GLY A 3 2.30 -16.15 11.08
C GLY A 3 1.63 -14.80 10.89
N PHE A 4 0.33 -14.79 10.70
CA PHE A 4 -0.44 -13.55 10.63
C PHE A 4 -0.49 -12.85 11.99
N ILE A 5 -0.23 -11.54 11.98
CA ILE A 5 -0.38 -10.67 13.14
C ILE A 5 -1.61 -9.79 12.91
N GLU A 6 -2.58 -9.87 13.82
CA GLU A 6 -3.79 -9.08 13.70
C GLU A 6 -3.48 -7.58 13.77
N PRO A 7 -3.90 -6.79 12.76
CA PRO A 7 -3.62 -5.37 12.76
C PRO A 7 -4.45 -4.62 13.81
N GLN A 8 -3.84 -3.60 14.39
CA GLN A 8 -4.57 -2.65 15.21
C GLN A 8 -5.45 -1.75 14.34
N LEU A 9 -6.73 -1.73 14.66
CA LEU A 9 -7.69 -0.92 13.90
C LEU A 9 -7.92 0.42 14.62
N ALA A 10 -7.90 1.50 13.83
CA ALA A 10 -8.19 2.82 14.33
C ALA A 10 -9.69 3.04 14.52
N THR A 11 -10.05 3.88 15.47
CA THR A 11 -11.42 4.32 15.68
C THR A 11 -11.77 5.45 14.71
N LEU A 12 -12.91 5.32 14.03
CA LEU A 12 -13.38 6.36 13.14
C LEU A 12 -13.79 7.62 13.95
N LYS A 13 -13.26 8.77 13.53
CA LYS A 13 -13.60 10.08 14.08
C LYS A 13 -14.18 10.97 12.98
N MET A 14 -15.10 11.84 13.34
CA MET A 14 -15.72 12.77 12.38
C MET A 14 -14.79 13.91 11.99
N LYS A 15 -13.87 14.29 12.86
CA LYS A 15 -12.92 15.37 12.64
C LYS A 15 -11.55 15.00 13.18
N ALA A 16 -10.52 15.33 12.43
CA ALA A 16 -9.15 15.18 12.87
C ALA A 16 -8.87 16.11 14.09
N PRO A 17 -8.19 15.60 15.13
CA PRO A 17 -7.81 16.44 16.26
C PRO A 17 -6.85 17.53 15.81
N SER A 18 -6.96 18.70 16.41
CA SER A 18 -6.09 19.85 16.16
C SER A 18 -5.15 20.09 17.34
N GLY A 19 -4.07 20.81 17.10
CA GLY A 19 -3.09 21.19 18.11
C GLY A 19 -1.67 20.72 17.78
N SER A 20 -0.71 21.25 18.53
CA SER A 20 0.72 21.01 18.29
C SER A 20 1.18 19.59 18.64
N LEU A 21 0.38 18.81 19.37
CA LEU A 21 0.67 17.41 19.73
C LEU A 21 0.33 16.41 18.64
N TRP A 22 -0.30 16.86 17.56
CA TRP A 22 -0.79 15.99 16.49
C TRP A 22 -0.04 16.23 15.19
N ILE A 23 0.32 15.14 14.54
CA ILE A 23 0.88 15.13 13.19
C ILE A 23 -0.18 14.60 12.24
N HIS A 24 -0.39 15.30 11.15
CA HIS A 24 -1.36 14.89 10.13
C HIS A 24 -0.62 14.37 8.89
N GLU A 25 -1.05 13.21 8.44
CA GLU A 25 -0.51 12.58 7.23
C GLU A 25 -1.64 12.36 6.22
N VAL A 26 -1.26 12.35 4.95
CA VAL A 26 -2.20 11.98 3.89
C VAL A 26 -2.50 10.49 3.99
N LYS A 27 -3.78 10.15 4.08
CA LYS A 27 -4.22 8.76 4.06
C LYS A 27 -4.52 8.34 2.63
N TYR A 28 -3.84 7.31 2.18
CA TYR A 28 -4.13 6.66 0.91
C TYR A 28 -5.09 5.50 1.14
N ASP A 29 -6.22 5.50 0.42
CA ASP A 29 -7.17 4.40 0.47
C ASP A 29 -6.73 3.28 -0.47
N GLY A 30 -6.60 2.08 0.07
CA GLY A 30 -6.20 0.90 -0.65
C GLY A 30 -6.48 -0.36 0.17
N TYR A 31 -5.85 -1.45 -0.22
CA TYR A 31 -5.91 -2.70 0.52
C TYR A 31 -4.78 -2.75 1.54
N ARG A 32 -5.13 -2.89 2.82
CA ARG A 32 -4.13 -3.12 3.85
C ARG A 32 -3.59 -4.54 3.72
N ILE A 33 -2.29 -4.65 3.55
CA ILE A 33 -1.60 -5.91 3.35
C ILE A 33 -0.46 -6.03 4.35
N GLN A 34 -0.35 -7.20 4.94
CA GLN A 34 0.80 -7.58 5.75
C GLN A 34 1.64 -8.57 4.97
N LEU A 35 2.81 -8.14 4.52
CA LEU A 35 3.75 -8.97 3.81
C LEU A 35 4.67 -9.66 4.80
N ARG A 36 4.60 -10.98 4.85
CA ARG A 36 5.50 -11.81 5.66
C ARG A 36 6.57 -12.41 4.76
N ILE A 37 7.80 -12.12 5.08
CA ILE A 37 8.97 -12.63 4.38
C ILE A 37 9.75 -13.53 5.34
N ASP A 38 9.97 -14.76 4.93
CA ASP A 38 10.75 -15.76 5.68
C ASP A 38 11.60 -16.53 4.68
N GLY A 39 12.78 -15.97 4.34
CA GLY A 39 13.60 -16.48 3.23
C GLY A 39 12.83 -16.47 1.91
N ASP A 40 12.65 -17.64 1.31
CA ASP A 40 11.89 -17.81 0.07
C ASP A 40 10.38 -17.92 0.29
N ASP A 41 9.94 -18.15 1.53
CA ASP A 41 8.52 -18.23 1.89
C ASP A 41 7.97 -16.81 2.08
N ARG A 42 7.18 -16.38 1.11
CA ARG A 42 6.56 -15.05 1.12
C ARG A 42 5.05 -15.19 1.11
N ARG A 43 4.40 -14.47 2.02
CA ARG A 43 2.95 -14.47 2.16
C ARG A 43 2.45 -13.03 2.26
N ALA A 44 1.30 -12.76 1.66
CA ALA A 44 0.65 -11.45 1.73
C ALA A 44 -0.73 -11.63 2.36
N TYR A 45 -0.85 -11.26 3.62
CA TYR A 45 -2.09 -11.40 4.37
C TYR A 45 -2.95 -10.14 4.23
N THR A 46 -4.23 -10.34 3.95
CA THR A 46 -5.23 -9.29 4.02
C THR A 46 -5.55 -8.94 5.46
N ARG A 47 -6.34 -7.88 5.67
CA ARG A 47 -6.82 -7.49 7.00
C ARG A 47 -7.47 -8.64 7.79
N ASN A 48 -8.13 -9.56 7.10
CA ASN A 48 -8.82 -10.70 7.70
C ASN A 48 -7.96 -11.96 7.77
N GLY A 49 -6.69 -11.89 7.44
CA GLY A 49 -5.75 -13.01 7.51
C GLY A 49 -5.74 -13.94 6.31
N TYR A 50 -6.39 -13.59 5.20
CA TYR A 50 -6.34 -14.36 3.97
C TYR A 50 -5.01 -14.16 3.25
N ASN A 51 -4.39 -15.24 2.80
CA ASN A 51 -3.16 -15.16 2.03
C ASN A 51 -3.46 -14.93 0.54
N TRP A 52 -3.16 -13.73 0.07
CA TRP A 52 -3.34 -13.31 -1.32
C TRP A 52 -2.03 -13.12 -2.08
N ILE A 53 -1.02 -13.89 -1.75
CA ILE A 53 0.31 -13.77 -2.38
C ILE A 53 0.26 -13.89 -3.90
N SER A 54 -0.63 -14.70 -4.44
CA SER A 54 -0.78 -14.86 -5.88
C SER A 54 -1.18 -13.55 -6.59
N LYS A 55 -1.91 -12.66 -5.91
CA LYS A 55 -2.30 -11.35 -6.44
C LYS A 55 -1.21 -10.29 -6.26
N PHE A 56 -0.36 -10.44 -5.27
CA PHE A 56 0.64 -9.46 -4.88
C PHE A 56 2.07 -9.96 -5.04
N SER A 57 2.29 -11.00 -5.84
CA SER A 57 3.61 -11.61 -6.04
C SER A 57 4.65 -10.61 -6.55
N ARG A 58 4.28 -9.73 -7.47
CA ARG A 58 5.19 -8.72 -8.00
C ARG A 58 5.65 -7.73 -6.93
N ILE A 59 4.76 -7.36 -6.02
CA ILE A 59 5.09 -6.49 -4.90
C ILE A 59 6.02 -7.21 -3.93
N ALA A 60 5.70 -8.46 -3.60
CA ALA A 60 6.52 -9.28 -2.72
C ALA A 60 7.92 -9.51 -3.28
N ASP A 61 8.04 -9.75 -4.57
CA ASP A 61 9.32 -9.97 -5.25
C ASP A 61 10.16 -8.70 -5.33
N GLY A 62 9.52 -7.53 -5.24
CA GLY A 62 10.20 -6.24 -5.20
C GLY A 62 10.93 -5.95 -3.88
N PHE A 63 10.64 -6.67 -2.81
CA PHE A 63 11.33 -6.53 -1.54
C PHE A 63 12.57 -7.44 -1.50
N ASP A 64 13.72 -6.85 -1.62
CA ASP A 64 15.03 -7.52 -1.51
C ASP A 64 15.44 -7.55 -0.03
N ILE A 65 14.80 -8.43 0.72
CA ILE A 65 15.04 -8.61 2.15
C ILE A 65 15.50 -10.05 2.39
N GLU A 66 16.70 -10.19 2.91
CA GLU A 66 17.21 -11.48 3.39
C GLU A 66 16.75 -11.73 4.83
N GLY A 67 16.43 -13.00 5.13
CA GLY A 67 16.01 -13.40 6.47
C GLY A 67 14.51 -13.25 6.69
N GLN A 68 14.15 -12.72 7.86
CA GLN A 68 12.75 -12.64 8.29
C GLN A 68 12.31 -11.18 8.43
N ALA A 69 11.14 -10.87 7.87
CA ALA A 69 10.54 -9.55 8.00
C ALA A 69 9.02 -9.62 7.92
N VAL A 70 8.37 -8.68 8.58
CA VAL A 70 6.95 -8.39 8.42
C VAL A 70 6.82 -6.93 8.02
N VAL A 71 6.20 -6.69 6.88
CA VAL A 71 5.96 -5.35 6.35
C VAL A 71 4.46 -5.10 6.35
N ASP A 72 4.02 -4.09 7.07
CA ASP A 72 2.62 -3.67 7.10
C ASP A 72 2.47 -2.40 6.26
N GLY A 73 1.50 -2.39 5.36
CA GLY A 73 1.29 -1.26 4.50
C GLY A 73 0.00 -1.35 3.71
N GLU A 74 -0.20 -0.40 2.84
CA GLU A 74 -1.35 -0.37 1.94
C GLU A 74 -0.90 -0.55 0.49
N VAL A 75 -1.59 -1.44 -0.21
CA VAL A 75 -1.45 -1.60 -1.65
C VAL A 75 -2.52 -0.78 -2.34
N ARG A 76 -2.09 0.16 -3.14
CA ARG A 76 -2.96 0.99 -3.94
C ARG A 76 -2.72 0.73 -5.42
N VAL A 77 -3.82 0.55 -6.16
CA VAL A 77 -3.75 0.59 -7.61
C VAL A 77 -3.63 2.05 -8.01
N GLY A 78 -2.38 2.47 -8.27
CA GLY A 78 -2.14 3.79 -8.79
C GLY A 78 -2.61 3.92 -10.23
N PRO A 79 -2.92 5.14 -10.68
CA PRO A 79 -3.12 5.40 -12.08
C PRO A 79 -1.85 5.00 -12.84
N ARG A 80 -2.02 4.43 -14.04
CA ARG A 80 -0.90 4.21 -14.94
C ARG A 80 -0.12 5.51 -15.03
N ARG A 81 1.16 5.48 -14.67
CA ARG A 81 2.00 6.67 -14.77
C ARG A 81 1.91 7.20 -16.19
N CYS A 82 1.42 8.42 -16.33
CA CYS A 82 1.56 9.16 -17.56
C CYS A 82 3.05 9.30 -17.82
N ASN A 83 3.56 8.58 -18.80
CA ASN A 83 4.97 8.71 -19.16
C ASN A 83 5.12 10.07 -19.86
N ARG A 84 5.55 11.07 -19.10
CA ARG A 84 5.74 12.44 -19.57
C ARG A 84 6.63 12.54 -20.80
N HIS A 85 7.50 11.55 -21.02
CA HIS A 85 8.42 11.54 -22.15
C HIS A 85 7.80 11.03 -23.45
N ARG A 86 6.64 10.36 -23.39
CA ARG A 86 6.01 9.76 -24.56
C ARG A 86 4.73 10.46 -25.03
N ARG A 87 3.99 11.15 -24.16
CA ARG A 87 2.75 11.87 -24.54
C ARG A 87 2.53 13.10 -23.65
N PRO A 88 2.14 14.24 -24.24
CA PRO A 88 1.71 15.41 -23.49
C PRO A 88 0.55 15.08 -22.55
N ARG A 89 0.53 15.68 -21.36
CA ARG A 89 -0.54 15.48 -20.36
C ARG A 89 -1.94 15.66 -20.93
N ALA A 90 -2.10 16.57 -21.90
CA ALA A 90 -3.39 16.85 -22.52
C ALA A 90 -3.97 15.68 -23.33
N LEU A 91 -3.14 14.72 -23.76
CA LEU A 91 -3.55 13.59 -24.59
C LEU A 91 -3.75 12.30 -23.78
N CYS A 92 -3.45 12.30 -22.48
CA CYS A 92 -3.63 11.14 -21.62
C CYS A 92 -5.05 11.09 -21.06
N ARG A 93 -5.96 10.41 -21.76
CA ARG A 93 -7.36 10.29 -21.36
C ARG A 93 -7.57 9.46 -20.08
N GLN A 94 -6.61 8.63 -19.71
CA GLN A 94 -6.70 7.70 -18.58
C GLN A 94 -5.88 8.15 -17.36
N CYS A 95 -5.26 9.32 -17.45
CA CYS A 95 -4.41 9.82 -16.38
C CYS A 95 -5.24 10.68 -15.42
N PRO A 96 -5.35 10.32 -14.12
CA PRO A 96 -6.06 11.14 -13.13
C PRO A 96 -5.35 12.45 -12.83
N CYS A 97 -4.16 12.68 -13.36
CA CYS A 97 -3.50 13.98 -13.30
C CYS A 97 -4.22 15.11 -14.07
N ARG A 98 -5.32 14.82 -14.75
CA ARG A 98 -6.17 15.85 -15.37
C ARG A 98 -6.78 16.84 -14.38
N GLY A 99 -6.87 16.50 -13.09
CA GLY A 99 -7.39 17.37 -12.05
C GLY A 99 -6.37 18.22 -11.31
N TRP A 100 -5.10 18.06 -11.60
CA TRP A 100 -4.04 18.81 -10.92
C TRP A 100 -3.60 19.97 -11.82
N ARG A 101 -4.04 21.13 -11.47
CA ARG A 101 -3.54 22.39 -12.04
C ARG A 101 -2.37 22.91 -11.21
#